data_f06c7d302e972abe68b7b824e799052f
#
_entry.id   f06c7d302e972abe68b7b824e799052f
#
_cell.length_a   1.000
_cell.length_b   1.000
_cell.length_c   1.000
_cell.angle_alpha   90.00
_cell.angle_beta   90.00
_cell.angle_gamma   90.00
#
_symmetry.space_group_name_H-M   'P 1'
#
loop_
_entity.id
_entity.type
_entity.pdbx_description
1 polymer ?
#
loop_
_entity_poly.entity_id
_entity_poly.type
_entity_poly.pdbx_seq_one_letter_code
_entity_poly.pdbx_strand_id
1 'polypeptide(L)'
;MPEKSKFHDIRTSSRRHLSEHRWFWILFGVLCIPIVVWIVSWVRSAWFPAGDEALIAIRMYDAWTGNGPLVGMRSTSTETDPNIMAFHPGPMQFYLFGLPFMVFGWSNAGLLVAGGLWLAFFVGVALWSGYKAAGLPGLAVIASGIVLLYGLFDSTLVLPWNPWLPVIGLFATLTIAWRMFMGDQGLWPLFMFCVSYIAQAHLGVAPLAFTLGLALLVQAI
;
A
#
# COMPACT_ATOMS: atom_id res chain seq x y z
N MET A 1 -30.73 -16.81 40.66
CA MET A 1 -30.97 -16.00 39.43
C MET A 1 -29.73 -15.35 38.85
N PRO A 2 -28.60 -16.06 38.55
CA PRO A 2 -27.43 -15.45 37.91
C PRO A 2 -27.31 -15.74 36.40
N GLU A 3 -28.14 -16.59 35.78
CA GLU A 3 -27.94 -17.05 34.41
C GLU A 3 -28.40 -16.06 33.32
N LYS A 4 -29.40 -15.23 33.60
CA LYS A 4 -29.90 -14.22 32.66
C LYS A 4 -28.90 -13.06 32.40
N SER A 5 -28.00 -12.76 33.35
CA SER A 5 -27.00 -11.71 33.26
C SER A 5 -25.91 -12.07 32.22
N LYS A 6 -25.40 -13.30 32.24
CA LYS A 6 -24.36 -13.75 31.30
C LYS A 6 -24.82 -13.77 29.84
N PHE A 7 -26.06 -14.13 29.56
CA PHE A 7 -26.60 -14.12 28.20
C PHE A 7 -26.82 -12.72 27.65
N HIS A 8 -27.11 -11.74 28.51
CA HIS A 8 -27.26 -10.34 28.09
C HIS A 8 -25.91 -9.71 27.75
N ASP A 9 -24.85 -9.99 28.52
CA ASP A 9 -23.50 -9.50 28.26
C ASP A 9 -22.89 -10.08 26.97
N ILE A 10 -23.10 -11.36 26.69
CA ILE A 10 -22.61 -12.01 25.45
C ILE A 10 -23.30 -11.40 24.21
N ARG A 11 -24.60 -11.11 24.31
CA ARG A 11 -25.38 -10.55 23.19
C ARG A 11 -25.04 -9.09 22.91
N THR A 12 -24.72 -8.31 23.94
CA THR A 12 -24.29 -6.92 23.80
C THR A 12 -22.86 -6.81 23.31
N SER A 13 -21.96 -7.68 23.74
CA SER A 13 -20.58 -7.76 23.25
C SER A 13 -20.54 -8.17 21.77
N SER A 14 -21.30 -9.19 21.35
CA SER A 14 -21.38 -9.63 19.96
C SER A 14 -21.96 -8.54 19.03
N ARG A 15 -22.97 -7.79 19.48
CA ARG A 15 -23.54 -6.67 18.69
C ARG A 15 -22.59 -5.51 18.57
N ARG A 16 -21.77 -5.19 19.58
CA ARG A 16 -20.72 -4.17 19.50
C ARG A 16 -19.66 -4.56 18.48
N HIS A 17 -19.15 -5.78 18.54
CA HIS A 17 -18.15 -6.26 17.56
C HIS A 17 -18.66 -6.19 16.11
N LEU A 18 -19.90 -6.61 15.85
CA LEU A 18 -20.49 -6.53 14.50
C LEU A 18 -20.69 -5.09 14.03
N SER A 19 -21.03 -4.16 14.94
CA SER A 19 -21.21 -2.74 14.58
C SER A 19 -19.88 -2.03 14.27
N GLU A 20 -18.81 -2.41 14.97
CA GLU A 20 -17.48 -1.80 14.79
C GLU A 20 -16.83 -2.24 13.47
N HIS A 21 -16.95 -3.53 13.11
CA HIS A 21 -16.50 -4.01 11.78
C HIS A 21 -17.22 -3.32 10.62
N ARG A 22 -18.49 -2.92 10.80
CA ARG A 22 -19.23 -2.18 9.79
C ARG A 22 -18.58 -0.82 9.48
N TRP A 23 -18.12 -0.10 10.48
CA TRP A 23 -17.45 1.20 10.27
C TRP A 23 -16.14 1.09 9.52
N PHE A 24 -15.37 0.02 9.74
CA PHE A 24 -14.19 -0.27 8.94
C PHE A 24 -14.54 -0.37 7.45
N TRP A 25 -15.53 -1.20 7.09
CA TRP A 25 -15.92 -1.39 5.69
C TRP A 25 -16.53 -0.14 5.06
N ILE A 26 -17.30 0.63 5.80
CA ILE A 26 -17.85 1.90 5.33
C ILE A 26 -16.72 2.88 5.03
N LEU A 27 -15.79 3.11 5.95
CA LEU A 27 -14.66 4.03 5.75
C LEU A 27 -13.73 3.55 4.63
N PHE A 28 -13.44 2.26 4.56
CA PHE A 28 -12.66 1.69 3.47
C PHE A 28 -13.34 1.96 2.12
N GLY A 29 -14.65 1.68 2.00
CA GLY A 29 -15.40 1.97 0.78
C GLY A 29 -15.39 3.46 0.41
N VAL A 30 -15.63 4.34 1.39
CA VAL A 30 -15.58 5.80 1.18
C VAL A 30 -14.21 6.26 0.69
N LEU A 31 -13.12 5.75 1.30
CA LEU A 31 -11.75 6.11 0.88
C LEU A 31 -11.34 5.48 -0.45
N CYS A 32 -12.01 4.44 -0.91
CA CYS A 32 -11.81 3.93 -2.27
C CYS A 32 -12.52 4.76 -3.35
N ILE A 33 -13.51 5.61 -3.00
CA ILE A 33 -14.21 6.46 -3.98
C ILE A 33 -13.24 7.40 -4.72
N PRO A 34 -12.36 8.17 -4.06
CA PRO A 34 -11.38 9.01 -4.75
C PRO A 34 -10.49 8.20 -5.71
N ILE A 35 -10.05 7.00 -5.31
CA ILE A 35 -9.21 6.14 -6.15
C ILE A 35 -9.92 5.83 -7.48
N VAL A 36 -11.20 5.44 -7.42
CA VAL A 36 -12.01 5.16 -8.62
C VAL A 36 -12.20 6.43 -9.45
N VAL A 37 -12.48 7.56 -8.82
CA VAL A 37 -12.65 8.86 -9.49
C VAL A 37 -11.37 9.25 -10.22
N TRP A 38 -10.20 9.10 -9.61
CA TRP A 38 -8.90 9.40 -10.21
C TRP A 38 -8.60 8.50 -11.41
N ILE A 39 -8.83 7.19 -11.29
CA ILE A 39 -8.67 6.26 -12.42
C ILE A 39 -9.58 6.69 -13.58
N VAL A 40 -10.86 6.94 -13.31
CA VAL A 40 -11.83 7.36 -14.35
C VAL A 40 -11.41 8.70 -14.97
N SER A 41 -10.92 9.64 -14.17
CA SER A 41 -10.43 10.94 -14.65
C SER A 41 -9.26 10.77 -15.61
N TRP A 42 -8.24 9.99 -15.23
CA TRP A 42 -7.09 9.71 -16.07
C TRP A 42 -7.46 8.96 -17.37
N VAL A 43 -8.37 7.99 -17.29
CA VAL A 43 -8.86 7.28 -18.47
C VAL A 43 -9.59 8.24 -19.42
N ARG A 44 -10.44 9.13 -18.88
CA ARG A 44 -11.15 10.13 -19.69
C ARG A 44 -10.26 11.17 -20.32
N SER A 45 -9.15 11.51 -19.67
CA SER A 45 -8.14 12.44 -20.22
C SER A 45 -7.24 11.77 -21.27
N ALA A 46 -7.52 10.52 -21.64
CA ALA A 46 -6.70 9.73 -22.56
C ALA A 46 -5.22 9.62 -22.10
N TRP A 47 -5.02 9.50 -20.78
CA TRP A 47 -3.67 9.32 -20.23
C TRP A 47 -2.96 8.11 -20.84
N PHE A 48 -1.68 8.26 -21.09
CA PHE A 48 -0.80 7.18 -21.49
C PHE A 48 0.54 7.29 -20.73
N PRO A 49 1.20 6.16 -20.43
CA PRO A 49 2.47 6.18 -19.73
C PRO A 49 3.55 6.82 -20.62
N ALA A 50 4.33 7.74 -20.05
CA ALA A 50 5.44 8.42 -20.71
C ALA A 50 6.69 8.38 -19.82
N GLY A 51 7.88 8.54 -20.38
CA GLY A 51 9.13 8.52 -19.64
C GLY A 51 9.28 7.28 -18.75
N ASP A 52 9.49 7.50 -17.46
CA ASP A 52 9.67 6.42 -16.47
C ASP A 52 8.46 5.49 -16.38
N GLU A 53 7.24 6.04 -16.49
CA GLU A 53 6.00 5.24 -16.43
C GLU A 53 5.91 4.26 -17.60
N ALA A 54 6.35 4.67 -18.79
CA ALA A 54 6.41 3.79 -19.95
C ALA A 54 7.44 2.67 -19.78
N LEU A 55 8.61 2.98 -19.23
CA LEU A 55 9.62 1.98 -18.91
C LEU A 55 9.12 1.00 -17.84
N ILE A 56 8.41 1.49 -16.84
CA ILE A 56 7.79 0.66 -15.80
C ILE A 56 6.75 -0.27 -16.43
N ALA A 57 5.90 0.24 -17.34
CA ALA A 57 4.90 -0.58 -18.04
C ALA A 57 5.54 -1.70 -18.87
N ILE A 58 6.64 -1.42 -19.58
CA ILE A 58 7.43 -2.41 -20.32
C ILE A 58 7.97 -3.47 -19.36
N ARG A 59 8.55 -3.08 -18.22
CA ARG A 59 9.07 -4.03 -17.23
C ARG A 59 7.99 -4.88 -16.58
N MET A 60 6.80 -4.33 -16.39
CA MET A 60 5.62 -5.10 -15.92
C MET A 60 5.19 -6.14 -16.95
N TYR A 61 5.21 -5.79 -18.25
CA TYR A 61 4.96 -6.72 -19.33
C TYR A 61 6.03 -7.83 -19.37
N ASP A 62 7.31 -7.47 -19.32
CA ASP A 62 8.45 -8.40 -19.31
C ASP A 62 8.34 -9.40 -18.15
N ALA A 63 7.91 -8.95 -16.96
CA ALA A 63 7.78 -9.79 -15.76
C ALA A 63 6.85 -11.00 -15.98
N TRP A 64 5.88 -10.90 -16.89
CA TRP A 64 4.87 -11.93 -17.13
C TRP A 64 4.94 -12.56 -18.53
N THR A 65 5.92 -12.19 -19.33
CA THR A 65 6.10 -12.69 -20.72
C THR A 65 7.44 -13.40 -20.96
N GLY A 66 8.13 -13.80 -19.89
CA GLY A 66 9.33 -14.65 -19.98
C GLY A 66 10.67 -13.90 -19.89
N ASN A 67 10.67 -12.57 -19.87
CA ASN A 67 11.87 -11.73 -19.71
C ASN A 67 11.93 -11.08 -18.32
N GLY A 68 11.56 -11.83 -17.26
CA GLY A 68 11.37 -11.32 -15.92
C GLY A 68 12.54 -10.48 -15.38
N PRO A 69 12.32 -9.19 -15.02
CA PRO A 69 13.38 -8.35 -14.48
C PRO A 69 13.80 -8.83 -13.09
N LEU A 70 15.11 -8.78 -12.82
CA LEU A 70 15.70 -9.16 -11.52
C LEU A 70 15.98 -7.96 -10.62
N VAL A 71 15.92 -6.75 -11.18
CA VAL A 71 16.16 -5.48 -10.49
C VAL A 71 15.02 -4.51 -10.78
N GLY A 72 14.89 -3.47 -9.95
CA GLY A 72 13.90 -2.42 -10.13
C GLY A 72 14.21 -1.48 -11.29
N MET A 73 13.52 -0.34 -11.32
CA MET A 73 13.76 0.70 -12.33
C MET A 73 15.19 1.23 -12.25
N ARG A 74 15.72 1.62 -13.41
CA ARG A 74 16.97 2.37 -13.47
C ARG A 74 16.80 3.70 -12.73
N SER A 75 17.74 4.02 -11.87
CA SER A 75 17.80 5.31 -11.20
C SER A 75 18.44 6.36 -12.09
N THR A 76 17.83 7.53 -12.15
CA THR A 76 18.40 8.72 -12.84
C THR A 76 19.53 9.38 -12.04
N SER A 77 19.74 8.99 -10.79
CA SER A 77 20.77 9.56 -9.91
C SER A 77 22.20 9.40 -10.42
N THR A 78 22.42 8.51 -11.39
CA THR A 78 23.74 8.22 -11.98
C THR A 78 23.86 8.61 -13.45
N GLU A 79 22.95 9.44 -13.97
CA GLU A 79 22.98 9.87 -15.37
C GLU A 79 24.21 10.73 -15.71
N THR A 80 24.88 11.30 -14.70
CA THR A 80 26.12 12.08 -14.89
C THR A 80 27.35 11.23 -15.18
N ASP A 81 27.32 9.92 -14.89
CA ASP A 81 28.41 8.99 -15.24
C ASP A 81 27.85 7.79 -16.05
N PRO A 82 28.14 7.72 -17.36
CA PRO A 82 27.63 6.66 -18.21
C PRO A 82 28.15 5.25 -17.86
N ASN A 83 29.19 5.15 -17.03
CA ASN A 83 29.77 3.88 -16.59
C ASN A 83 29.08 3.34 -15.33
N ILE A 84 28.26 4.13 -14.66
CA ILE A 84 27.55 3.72 -13.45
C ILE A 84 26.07 3.54 -13.77
N MET A 85 25.58 2.30 -13.70
CA MET A 85 24.16 1.98 -13.82
C MET A 85 23.63 1.63 -12.42
N ALA A 86 22.91 2.55 -11.79
CA ALA A 86 22.18 2.26 -10.57
C ALA A 86 20.73 1.85 -10.86
N PHE A 87 20.23 0.89 -10.09
CA PHE A 87 18.85 0.41 -10.16
C PHE A 87 18.22 0.45 -8.79
N HIS A 88 16.92 0.60 -8.73
CA HIS A 88 16.18 0.34 -7.50
C HIS A 88 16.35 -1.12 -7.08
N PRO A 89 16.28 -1.44 -5.77
CA PRO A 89 16.77 -2.72 -5.24
C PRO A 89 16.07 -3.96 -5.77
N GLY A 90 14.82 -3.88 -6.23
CA GLY A 90 14.15 -5.08 -6.66
C GLY A 90 12.92 -4.87 -7.54
N PRO A 91 12.46 -5.93 -8.19
CA PRO A 91 11.43 -5.90 -9.22
C PRO A 91 10.01 -6.11 -8.70
N MET A 92 9.77 -6.13 -7.39
CA MET A 92 8.50 -6.53 -6.77
C MET A 92 7.31 -5.76 -7.36
N GLN A 93 7.47 -4.47 -7.63
CA GLN A 93 6.46 -3.64 -8.28
C GLN A 93 6.00 -4.24 -9.61
N PHE A 94 6.93 -4.69 -10.46
CA PHE A 94 6.62 -5.16 -11.80
C PHE A 94 5.78 -6.44 -11.78
N TYR A 95 6.09 -7.35 -10.86
CA TYR A 95 5.31 -8.57 -10.70
C TYR A 95 3.94 -8.31 -10.11
N LEU A 96 3.84 -7.46 -9.10
CA LEU A 96 2.58 -7.17 -8.43
C LEU A 96 1.60 -6.38 -9.32
N PHE A 97 2.09 -5.35 -10.00
CA PHE A 97 1.26 -4.54 -10.91
C PHE A 97 1.02 -5.22 -12.24
N GLY A 98 1.99 -6.00 -12.72
CA GLY A 98 1.89 -6.69 -14.00
C GLY A 98 0.71 -7.66 -14.05
N LEU A 99 0.35 -8.31 -12.93
CA LEU A 99 -0.79 -9.22 -12.90
C LEU A 99 -2.12 -8.53 -13.22
N PRO A 100 -2.57 -7.49 -12.50
CA PRO A 100 -3.79 -6.78 -12.89
C PRO A 100 -3.65 -6.10 -14.26
N PHE A 101 -2.50 -5.55 -14.62
CA PHE A 101 -2.24 -4.98 -15.94
C PHE A 101 -2.48 -5.99 -17.07
N MET A 102 -2.00 -7.23 -16.90
CA MET A 102 -2.24 -8.34 -17.82
C MET A 102 -3.72 -8.71 -17.92
N VAL A 103 -4.42 -8.81 -16.78
CA VAL A 103 -5.86 -9.14 -16.72
C VAL A 103 -6.70 -8.12 -17.48
N PHE A 104 -6.30 -6.86 -17.48
CA PHE A 104 -6.94 -5.79 -18.25
C PHE A 104 -6.35 -5.60 -19.67
N GLY A 105 -5.74 -6.64 -20.22
CA GLY A 105 -5.28 -6.70 -21.61
C GLY A 105 -4.14 -5.76 -21.95
N TRP A 106 -3.25 -5.47 -20.97
CA TRP A 106 -2.10 -4.57 -21.14
C TRP A 106 -2.49 -3.16 -21.58
N SER A 107 -3.69 -2.71 -21.21
CA SER A 107 -4.21 -1.40 -21.56
C SER A 107 -3.75 -0.32 -20.58
N ASN A 108 -3.69 0.95 -21.03
CA ASN A 108 -3.38 2.07 -20.15
C ASN A 108 -4.35 2.16 -18.96
N ALA A 109 -5.64 1.87 -19.19
CA ALA A 109 -6.62 1.78 -18.11
C ALA A 109 -6.29 0.65 -17.12
N GLY A 110 -5.83 -0.50 -17.60
CA GLY A 110 -5.39 -1.62 -16.78
C GLY A 110 -4.19 -1.27 -15.89
N LEU A 111 -3.27 -0.45 -16.39
CA LEU A 111 -2.13 0.04 -15.63
C LEU A 111 -2.56 0.96 -14.47
N LEU A 112 -3.50 1.87 -14.73
CA LEU A 112 -4.10 2.73 -13.69
C LEU A 112 -4.90 1.92 -12.66
N VAL A 113 -5.64 0.91 -13.11
CA VAL A 113 -6.35 -0.02 -12.22
C VAL A 113 -5.37 -0.78 -11.34
N ALA A 114 -4.23 -1.22 -11.88
CA ALA A 114 -3.19 -1.85 -11.08
C ALA A 114 -2.68 -0.93 -9.95
N GLY A 115 -2.38 0.34 -10.27
CA GLY A 115 -2.02 1.35 -9.28
C GLY A 115 -3.10 1.54 -8.21
N GLY A 116 -4.35 1.70 -8.64
CA GLY A 116 -5.49 1.87 -7.73
C GLY A 116 -5.75 0.66 -6.83
N LEU A 117 -5.58 -0.56 -7.32
CA LEU A 117 -5.73 -1.79 -6.50
C LEU A 117 -4.68 -1.87 -5.40
N TRP A 118 -3.42 -1.55 -5.72
CA TRP A 118 -2.35 -1.53 -4.71
C TRP A 118 -2.50 -0.38 -3.73
N LEU A 119 -2.95 0.80 -4.18
CA LEU A 119 -3.31 1.90 -3.31
C LEU A 119 -4.43 1.48 -2.34
N ALA A 120 -5.50 0.88 -2.84
CA ALA A 120 -6.61 0.38 -2.03
C ALA A 120 -6.16 -0.71 -1.03
N PHE A 121 -5.26 -1.61 -1.44
CA PHE A 121 -4.67 -2.61 -0.53
C PHE A 121 -3.97 -1.94 0.66
N PHE A 122 -3.08 -0.97 0.42
CA PHE A 122 -2.37 -0.28 1.50
C PHE A 122 -3.29 0.58 2.37
N VAL A 123 -4.31 1.21 1.79
CA VAL A 123 -5.39 1.89 2.54
C VAL A 123 -6.09 0.91 3.47
N GLY A 124 -6.47 -0.25 2.97
CA GLY A 124 -7.11 -1.31 3.77
C GLY A 124 -6.21 -1.79 4.90
N VAL A 125 -4.93 -2.03 4.62
CA VAL A 125 -3.94 -2.45 5.62
C VAL A 125 -3.76 -1.39 6.71
N ALA A 126 -3.63 -0.11 6.33
CA ALA A 126 -3.48 0.99 7.28
C ALA A 126 -4.71 1.12 8.19
N LEU A 127 -5.91 1.18 7.61
CA LEU A 127 -7.17 1.25 8.36
C LEU A 127 -7.36 0.07 9.30
N TRP A 128 -7.11 -1.15 8.80
CA TRP A 128 -7.21 -2.36 9.61
C TRP A 128 -6.23 -2.34 10.78
N SER A 129 -4.99 -1.89 10.55
CA SER A 129 -3.99 -1.76 11.60
C SER A 129 -4.40 -0.73 12.66
N GLY A 130 -4.87 0.46 12.25
CA GLY A 130 -5.37 1.47 13.18
C GLY A 130 -6.58 1.00 13.97
N TYR A 131 -7.53 0.35 13.30
CA TYR A 131 -8.71 -0.22 13.95
C TYR A 131 -8.33 -1.29 15.00
N LYS A 132 -7.41 -2.18 14.66
CA LYS A 132 -6.95 -3.24 15.59
C LYS A 132 -6.09 -2.68 16.73
N ALA A 133 -5.38 -1.59 16.52
CA ALA A 133 -4.56 -0.95 17.55
C ALA A 133 -5.40 -0.21 18.60
N ALA A 134 -6.39 0.57 18.18
CA ALA A 134 -7.13 1.48 19.07
C ALA A 134 -8.64 1.59 18.77
N GLY A 135 -9.25 0.59 18.12
CA GLY A 135 -10.69 0.59 17.81
C GLY A 135 -11.12 1.74 16.90
N LEU A 136 -12.30 2.29 17.14
CA LEU A 136 -12.83 3.41 16.34
C LEU A 136 -11.96 4.68 16.39
N PRO A 137 -11.39 5.10 17.51
CA PRO A 137 -10.42 6.21 17.53
C PRO A 137 -9.21 5.97 16.61
N GLY A 138 -8.62 4.80 16.67
CA GLY A 138 -7.50 4.43 15.78
C GLY A 138 -7.91 4.46 14.30
N LEU A 139 -9.08 3.91 14.00
CA LEU A 139 -9.65 3.96 12.65
C LEU A 139 -9.83 5.40 12.16
N ALA A 140 -10.37 6.30 13.01
CA ALA A 140 -10.57 7.71 12.66
C ALA A 140 -9.27 8.45 12.42
N VAL A 141 -8.25 8.26 13.27
CA VAL A 141 -6.93 8.89 13.13
C VAL A 141 -6.27 8.45 11.82
N ILE A 142 -6.27 7.14 11.53
CA ILE A 142 -5.68 6.62 10.29
C ILE A 142 -6.44 7.10 9.05
N ALA A 143 -7.78 7.10 9.09
CA ALA A 143 -8.59 7.64 7.99
C ALA A 143 -8.28 9.12 7.73
N SER A 144 -8.13 9.94 8.78
CA SER A 144 -7.74 11.35 8.65
C SER A 144 -6.36 11.52 8.02
N GLY A 145 -5.40 10.68 8.40
CA GLY A 145 -4.06 10.65 7.78
C GLY A 145 -4.12 10.30 6.29
N ILE A 146 -4.95 9.32 5.91
CA ILE A 146 -5.15 8.97 4.49
C ILE A 146 -5.79 10.12 3.72
N VAL A 147 -6.82 10.78 4.27
CA VAL A 147 -7.45 11.97 3.65
C VAL A 147 -6.44 13.09 3.46
N LEU A 148 -5.56 13.33 4.43
CA LEU A 148 -4.48 14.31 4.30
C LEU A 148 -3.53 13.95 3.16
N LEU A 149 -3.09 12.68 3.08
CA LEU A 149 -2.22 12.22 1.99
C LEU A 149 -2.91 12.33 0.62
N TYR A 150 -4.21 12.07 0.54
CA TYR A 150 -5.01 12.26 -0.66
C TYR A 150 -5.06 13.75 -1.07
N GLY A 151 -5.18 14.66 -0.10
CA GLY A 151 -5.14 16.10 -0.36
C GLY A 151 -3.78 16.61 -0.80
N LEU A 152 -2.69 15.97 -0.37
CA LEU A 152 -1.32 16.36 -0.71
C LEU A 152 -0.85 15.81 -2.07
N PHE A 153 -1.25 14.60 -2.43
CA PHE A 153 -0.73 13.88 -3.60
C PHE A 153 -1.77 13.66 -4.70
N ASP A 154 -3.07 13.80 -4.38
CA ASP A 154 -4.17 13.74 -5.33
C ASP A 154 -4.12 12.49 -6.24
N SER A 155 -4.54 12.64 -7.48
CA SER A 155 -4.64 11.62 -8.51
C SER A 155 -3.29 11.00 -8.93
N THR A 156 -2.18 11.58 -8.53
CA THR A 156 -0.85 11.01 -8.77
C THR A 156 -0.62 9.69 -8.03
N LEU A 157 -1.36 9.45 -6.93
CA LEU A 157 -1.25 8.21 -6.14
C LEU A 157 -1.66 6.94 -6.89
N VAL A 158 -2.43 7.04 -7.97
CA VAL A 158 -2.80 5.89 -8.81
C VAL A 158 -1.84 5.67 -9.98
N LEU A 159 -0.90 6.60 -10.22
CA LEU A 159 0.09 6.46 -11.28
C LEU A 159 1.14 5.40 -10.89
N PRO A 160 1.63 4.62 -11.85
CA PRO A 160 2.58 3.53 -11.57
C PRO A 160 4.01 4.01 -11.32
N TRP A 161 4.23 5.32 -11.17
CA TRP A 161 5.54 5.90 -10.99
C TRP A 161 6.12 5.64 -9.60
N ASN A 162 7.36 5.20 -9.56
CA ASN A 162 8.01 4.71 -8.35
C ASN A 162 8.11 5.72 -7.17
N PRO A 163 8.16 7.05 -7.31
CA PRO A 163 8.10 7.96 -6.16
C PRO A 163 6.74 7.98 -5.45
N TRP A 164 5.63 7.73 -6.16
CA TRP A 164 4.29 7.77 -5.57
C TRP A 164 3.90 6.48 -4.86
N LEU A 165 4.40 5.34 -5.34
CA LEU A 165 4.06 4.03 -4.83
C LEU A 165 4.36 3.82 -3.33
N PRO A 166 5.51 4.29 -2.80
CA PRO A 166 5.80 4.10 -1.39
C PRO A 166 5.02 5.03 -0.44
N VAL A 167 4.34 6.07 -0.93
CA VAL A 167 3.69 7.06 -0.05
C VAL A 167 2.68 6.40 0.90
N ILE A 168 1.64 5.78 0.37
CA ILE A 168 0.65 5.07 1.20
C ILE A 168 1.22 3.75 1.74
N GLY A 169 2.11 3.10 0.99
CA GLY A 169 2.81 1.89 1.46
C GLY A 169 3.63 2.14 2.73
N LEU A 170 4.35 3.26 2.80
CA LEU A 170 5.07 3.69 4.00
C LEU A 170 4.12 3.98 5.16
N PHE A 171 3.03 4.71 4.89
CA PHE A 171 2.02 5.00 5.91
C PHE A 171 1.42 3.71 6.48
N ALA A 172 1.07 2.74 5.63
CA ALA A 172 0.61 1.42 6.06
C ALA A 172 1.69 0.68 6.88
N THR A 173 2.95 0.72 6.45
CA THR A 173 4.07 0.11 7.17
C THR A 173 4.22 0.69 8.58
N LEU A 174 4.13 2.01 8.72
CA LEU A 174 4.18 2.69 10.03
C LEU A 174 3.01 2.27 10.93
N THR A 175 1.81 2.10 10.39
CA THR A 175 0.65 1.62 11.17
C THR A 175 0.76 0.16 11.60
N ILE A 176 1.35 -0.70 10.77
CA ILE A 176 1.69 -2.07 11.15
C ILE A 176 2.73 -2.06 12.27
N ALA A 177 3.80 -1.29 12.10
CA ALA A 177 4.84 -1.18 13.12
C ALA A 177 4.30 -0.69 14.46
N TRP A 178 3.40 0.30 14.45
CA TRP A 178 2.71 0.74 15.67
C TRP A 178 2.04 -0.43 16.39
N ARG A 179 1.29 -1.28 15.68
CA ARG A 179 0.69 -2.48 16.28
C ARG A 179 1.72 -3.46 16.81
N MET A 180 2.81 -3.66 16.08
CA MET A 180 3.90 -4.56 16.52
C MET A 180 4.57 -4.03 17.78
N PHE A 181 4.76 -2.70 17.90
CA PHE A 181 5.23 -2.07 19.15
C PHE A 181 4.24 -2.24 20.31
N MET A 182 2.94 -2.41 20.03
CA MET A 182 1.93 -2.75 21.05
C MET A 182 1.87 -4.27 21.36
N GLY A 183 2.77 -5.08 20.80
CA GLY A 183 2.93 -6.50 21.11
C GLY A 183 2.36 -7.47 20.06
N ASP A 184 1.80 -7.01 18.94
CA ASP A 184 1.24 -7.89 17.89
C ASP A 184 2.34 -8.43 16.98
N GLN A 185 3.15 -9.33 17.50
CA GLN A 185 4.30 -9.91 16.78
C GLN A 185 3.90 -10.83 15.61
N GLY A 186 2.63 -11.25 15.52
CA GLY A 186 2.12 -12.06 14.39
C GLY A 186 2.11 -11.31 13.05
N LEU A 187 2.38 -10.00 13.06
CA LEU A 187 2.39 -9.16 11.86
C LEU A 187 3.71 -9.16 11.09
N TRP A 188 4.76 -9.83 11.56
CA TRP A 188 6.04 -9.87 10.86
C TRP A 188 5.94 -10.18 9.37
N PRO A 189 5.16 -11.17 8.90
CA PRO A 189 5.06 -11.45 7.46
C PRO A 189 4.49 -10.27 6.66
N LEU A 190 3.44 -9.61 7.18
CA LEU A 190 2.83 -8.46 6.53
C LEU A 190 3.77 -7.23 6.57
N PHE A 191 4.44 -7.01 7.69
CA PHE A 191 5.44 -5.95 7.84
C PHE A 191 6.57 -6.14 6.82
N MET A 192 7.16 -7.34 6.74
CA MET A 192 8.23 -7.64 5.80
C MET A 192 7.80 -7.50 4.34
N PHE A 193 6.57 -7.89 4.01
CA PHE A 193 5.99 -7.65 2.68
C PHE A 193 5.94 -6.15 2.36
N CYS A 194 5.38 -5.33 3.25
CA CYS A 194 5.25 -3.88 3.05
C CYS A 194 6.61 -3.20 2.97
N VAL A 195 7.54 -3.53 3.88
CA VAL A 195 8.93 -3.00 3.88
C VAL A 195 9.65 -3.37 2.58
N SER A 196 9.55 -4.63 2.16
CA SER A 196 10.17 -5.10 0.92
C SER A 196 9.62 -4.34 -0.30
N TYR A 197 8.30 -4.18 -0.37
CA TYR A 197 7.64 -3.45 -1.44
C TYR A 197 8.13 -2.00 -1.54
N ILE A 198 8.05 -1.22 -0.44
CA ILE A 198 8.41 0.21 -0.46
C ILE A 198 9.91 0.43 -0.71
N ALA A 199 10.77 -0.40 -0.14
CA ALA A 199 12.21 -0.31 -0.32
C ALA A 199 12.64 -0.66 -1.76
N GLN A 200 11.97 -1.64 -2.37
CA GLN A 200 12.23 -2.02 -3.77
C GLN A 200 11.66 -1.00 -4.75
N ALA A 201 10.53 -0.38 -4.43
CA ALA A 201 9.94 0.67 -5.27
C ALA A 201 10.78 1.95 -5.27
N HIS A 202 11.32 2.38 -4.12
CA HIS A 202 12.11 3.60 -4.03
C HIS A 202 13.18 3.52 -2.94
N LEU A 203 14.45 3.59 -3.34
CA LEU A 203 15.60 3.45 -2.44
C LEU A 203 15.60 4.46 -1.29
N GLY A 204 15.06 5.66 -1.50
CA GLY A 204 15.01 6.72 -0.48
C GLY A 204 14.25 6.35 0.80
N VAL A 205 13.34 5.36 0.75
CA VAL A 205 12.62 4.88 1.94
C VAL A 205 13.30 3.70 2.63
N ALA A 206 14.28 3.07 2.00
CA ALA A 206 14.95 1.89 2.54
C ALA A 206 15.63 2.13 3.90
N PRO A 207 16.33 3.26 4.17
CA PRO A 207 16.93 3.52 5.48
C PRO A 207 15.89 3.56 6.60
N LEU A 208 14.75 4.22 6.37
CA LEU A 208 13.66 4.29 7.35
C LEU A 208 13.06 2.91 7.61
N ALA A 209 12.80 2.15 6.55
CA ALA A 209 12.27 0.80 6.64
C ALA A 209 13.20 -0.13 7.42
N PHE A 210 14.52 -0.05 7.17
CA PHE A 210 15.53 -0.82 7.89
C PHE A 210 15.59 -0.44 9.37
N THR A 211 15.65 0.87 9.69
CA THR A 211 15.69 1.35 11.07
C THR A 211 14.45 0.90 11.86
N LEU A 212 13.27 0.97 11.25
CA LEU A 212 12.03 0.52 11.86
C LEU A 212 12.04 -0.99 12.14
N GLY A 213 12.52 -1.78 11.17
CA GLY A 213 12.68 -3.24 11.35
C GLY A 213 13.65 -3.59 12.46
N LEU A 214 14.78 -2.89 12.56
CA LEU A 214 15.76 -3.09 13.64
C LEU A 214 15.16 -2.73 15.01
N ALA A 215 14.43 -1.61 15.11
CA ALA A 215 13.78 -1.20 16.37
C ALA A 215 12.75 -2.25 16.83
N LEU A 216 11.97 -2.83 15.91
CA LEU A 216 11.03 -3.91 16.21
C LEU A 216 11.71 -5.19 16.63
N LEU A 217 12.84 -5.54 16.01
CA LEU A 217 13.64 -6.71 16.43
C LEU A 217 14.19 -6.53 17.85
N VAL A 218 14.72 -5.35 18.17
CA VAL A 218 15.24 -5.05 19.52
C VAL A 218 14.12 -5.13 20.56
N GLN A 219 12.91 -4.68 20.23
CA GLN A 219 11.76 -4.78 21.14
C GLN A 219 11.30 -6.24 21.36
N ALA A 220 11.46 -7.10 20.37
CA ALA A 220 11.00 -8.50 20.44
C ALA A 220 11.92 -9.43 21.25
N ILE A 221 13.12 -8.96 21.63
CA ILE A 221 14.11 -9.65 22.49
C ILE A 221 13.90 -9.29 23.96
#